data_3f4aaaa4c814556ab33cb080e2822fe7
#
_entry.id   3f4aaaa4c814556ab33cb080e2822fe7
#
_cell.length_a   1.000
_cell.length_b   1.000
_cell.length_c   1.000
_cell.angle_alpha   90.00
_cell.angle_beta   90.00
_cell.angle_gamma   90.00
#
_symmetry.space_group_name_H-M   'P 1'
#
loop_
_entity.id
_entity.type
_entity.pdbx_description
1 polymer ?
#
loop_
_entity_poly.entity_id
_entity_poly.type
_entity_poly.pdbx_seq_one_letter_code
_entity_poly.pdbx_strand_id
1 'polypeptide(L)'
;MKAAPTRSGGGALVASAILLVLAGEAARAEAPLHPGDSSTFTVMFENDLFGDSDAQYTNGIQIGWMSPDLDRFEQAHQLPPWMTGLSTHLPFIDVPGSQHNVGVALGQKMFTPDDTATRALVRDDRPYAGWLYGGLSFISKTTTRLDSIEIQAGMIGPASFAEDTQRLVHDLRGFDVPAGWDNQLENEPGLALIYEHRRRPWRSENVSGAGYDIITHAGGAVGNVFTYLNAGGEVRVGWNLPADFGTRLIRPGGDTNAPAAINDPRLDNRHRFGVHVFSAVTGRLVLRDIFLDGNTFEDSHSVHKEYLVGDLLFGVSVTFLNAKLSYAEAFRTREFDGQDRVHNFGSLTLSLTF
;
A
#
# COMPACT_ATOMS: atom_id res chain seq x y z
N MET A 1 -9.78 -28.65 35.15
CA MET A 1 -8.58 -28.07 34.56
C MET A 1 -8.23 -28.89 33.31
N LYS A 2 -8.64 -28.44 32.11
CA LYS A 2 -8.20 -29.03 30.84
C LYS A 2 -7.41 -27.95 30.14
N ALA A 3 -6.15 -28.23 29.83
CA ALA A 3 -5.27 -27.35 29.11
C ALA A 3 -5.71 -27.27 27.62
N ALA A 4 -5.82 -26.08 27.10
CA ALA A 4 -6.07 -25.81 25.68
C ALA A 4 -4.77 -26.05 24.87
N PRO A 5 -4.84 -26.61 23.67
CA PRO A 5 -3.65 -26.76 22.82
C PRO A 5 -3.33 -25.45 22.11
N THR A 6 -2.13 -24.94 22.31
CA THR A 6 -1.53 -23.86 21.50
C THR A 6 -1.29 -24.37 20.07
N ARG A 7 -2.01 -23.85 19.09
CA ARG A 7 -1.75 -24.05 17.66
C ARG A 7 -1.14 -22.80 17.04
N SER A 8 0.17 -22.73 17.01
CA SER A 8 0.95 -21.79 16.18
C SER A 8 1.33 -22.51 14.88
N GLY A 9 0.54 -22.38 13.83
CA GLY A 9 0.82 -23.10 12.56
C GLY A 9 0.48 -22.38 11.26
N GLY A 10 -0.31 -21.31 11.31
CA GLY A 10 -0.84 -20.68 10.09
C GLY A 10 0.09 -19.70 9.38
N GLY A 11 0.95 -19.00 10.10
CA GLY A 11 1.89 -18.02 9.53
C GLY A 11 3.01 -18.66 8.69
N ALA A 12 3.37 -19.90 9.01
CA ALA A 12 4.44 -20.63 8.31
C ALA A 12 4.06 -21.06 6.88
N LEU A 13 2.78 -21.32 6.61
CA LEU A 13 2.35 -21.82 5.29
C LEU A 13 2.31 -20.72 4.23
N VAL A 14 1.92 -19.50 4.58
CA VAL A 14 1.93 -18.35 3.63
C VAL A 14 3.36 -17.91 3.36
N ALA A 15 4.22 -17.88 4.37
CA ALA A 15 5.64 -17.60 4.21
C ALA A 15 6.35 -18.65 3.36
N SER A 16 5.97 -19.93 3.49
CA SER A 16 6.56 -21.03 2.71
C SER A 16 6.14 -21.02 1.23
N ALA A 17 4.92 -20.60 0.91
CA ALA A 17 4.47 -20.48 -0.47
C ALA A 17 5.18 -19.33 -1.21
N ILE A 18 5.44 -18.22 -0.53
CA ILE A 18 6.19 -17.08 -1.08
C ILE A 18 7.66 -17.43 -1.30
N LEU A 19 8.28 -18.20 -0.39
CA LEU A 19 9.66 -18.65 -0.52
C LEU A 19 9.87 -19.65 -1.68
N LEU A 20 8.88 -20.49 -1.99
CA LEU A 20 8.97 -21.47 -3.08
C LEU A 20 8.90 -20.83 -4.48
N VAL A 21 8.19 -19.70 -4.63
CA VAL A 21 8.18 -18.92 -5.89
C VAL A 21 9.54 -18.23 -6.12
N LEU A 22 10.22 -17.81 -5.06
CA LEU A 22 11.53 -17.17 -5.15
C LEU A 22 12.69 -18.13 -5.47
N ALA A 23 12.53 -19.41 -5.18
CA ALA A 23 13.59 -20.42 -5.41
C ALA A 23 13.69 -20.92 -6.86
N GLY A 24 12.67 -20.71 -7.68
CA GLY A 24 12.58 -21.27 -9.04
C GLY A 24 13.36 -20.49 -10.13
N GLU A 25 13.67 -19.21 -9.91
CA GLU A 25 14.31 -18.35 -10.92
C GLU A 25 15.77 -17.98 -10.64
N ALA A 26 16.34 -18.42 -9.53
CA ALA A 26 17.69 -18.01 -9.07
C ALA A 26 18.87 -18.59 -9.89
N ALA A 27 18.64 -19.26 -11.02
CA ALA A 27 19.69 -20.05 -11.71
C ALA A 27 20.19 -19.46 -13.05
N ARG A 28 19.86 -18.21 -13.40
CA ARG A 28 20.48 -17.56 -14.56
C ARG A 28 21.29 -16.34 -14.12
N ALA A 29 22.59 -16.37 -14.39
CA ALA A 29 23.44 -15.18 -14.32
C ALA A 29 23.06 -14.26 -15.49
N GLU A 30 22.00 -13.49 -15.35
CA GLU A 30 21.62 -12.46 -16.32
C GLU A 30 22.52 -11.23 -16.18
N ALA A 31 22.66 -10.48 -17.29
CA ALA A 31 23.33 -9.19 -17.30
C ALA A 31 22.68 -8.24 -16.25
N PRO A 32 23.43 -7.29 -15.67
CA PRO A 32 22.86 -6.35 -14.71
C PRO A 32 21.70 -5.59 -15.34
N LEU A 33 20.57 -5.54 -14.65
CA LEU A 33 19.41 -4.76 -15.05
C LEU A 33 19.76 -3.27 -14.99
N HIS A 34 19.35 -2.51 -15.98
CA HIS A 34 19.42 -1.05 -15.94
C HIS A 34 18.08 -0.48 -15.47
N PRO A 35 18.07 0.64 -14.70
CA PRO A 35 16.81 1.26 -14.28
C PRO A 35 15.87 1.48 -15.47
N GLY A 36 16.40 1.91 -16.60
CA GLY A 36 15.65 2.19 -17.82
C GLY A 36 14.91 0.99 -18.44
N ASP A 37 15.34 -0.23 -18.13
CA ASP A 37 14.80 -1.45 -18.75
C ASP A 37 13.97 -2.30 -17.80
N SER A 38 13.87 -1.92 -16.52
CA SER A 38 13.30 -2.76 -15.49
C SER A 38 11.88 -2.38 -15.10
N SER A 39 10.97 -3.33 -15.21
CA SER A 39 9.63 -3.27 -14.62
C SER A 39 9.68 -3.60 -13.12
N THR A 40 8.66 -3.16 -12.39
CA THR A 40 8.50 -3.54 -10.98
C THR A 40 7.10 -4.11 -10.74
N PHE A 41 7.04 -5.31 -10.15
CA PHE A 41 5.80 -5.93 -9.70
C PHE A 41 5.76 -5.91 -8.17
N THR A 42 4.65 -5.46 -7.59
CA THR A 42 4.52 -5.32 -6.14
C THR A 42 3.24 -5.99 -5.67
N VAL A 43 3.35 -6.78 -4.60
CA VAL A 43 2.23 -7.32 -3.83
C VAL A 43 2.29 -6.73 -2.43
N MET A 44 1.18 -6.18 -1.97
CA MET A 44 1.02 -5.63 -0.63
C MET A 44 -0.13 -6.36 0.07
N PHE A 45 0.11 -6.70 1.32
CA PHE A 45 -0.87 -7.32 2.19
C PHE A 45 -0.86 -6.61 3.54
N GLU A 46 -2.01 -6.11 3.96
CA GLU A 46 -2.22 -5.47 5.26
C GLU A 46 -3.29 -6.22 6.03
N ASN A 47 -3.04 -6.43 7.31
CA ASN A 47 -3.99 -7.13 8.16
C ASN A 47 -3.81 -6.74 9.63
N ASP A 48 -4.90 -6.60 10.34
CA ASP A 48 -4.95 -6.29 11.76
C ASP A 48 -4.59 -7.46 12.68
N LEU A 49 -4.62 -8.69 12.17
CA LEU A 49 -4.15 -9.88 12.91
C LEU A 49 -2.68 -9.81 13.32
N PHE A 50 -1.87 -9.00 12.68
CA PHE A 50 -0.49 -8.73 13.12
C PHE A 50 -0.46 -7.88 14.40
N GLY A 51 -1.55 -7.13 14.69
CA GLY A 51 -1.71 -6.27 15.85
C GLY A 51 -2.54 -6.85 16.99
N ASP A 52 -2.82 -8.17 16.99
CA ASP A 52 -3.69 -8.86 17.95
C ASP A 52 -5.13 -8.30 18.02
N SER A 53 -5.63 -7.72 16.93
CA SER A 53 -7.01 -7.27 16.76
C SER A 53 -7.63 -7.89 15.49
N ASP A 54 -8.96 -7.97 15.42
CA ASP A 54 -9.72 -8.39 14.23
C ASP A 54 -10.85 -7.37 14.02
N ALA A 55 -10.46 -6.10 13.81
CA ALA A 55 -11.40 -5.00 13.81
C ALA A 55 -10.86 -3.74 13.12
N GLN A 56 -11.74 -2.88 12.66
CA GLN A 56 -11.47 -1.57 12.05
C GLN A 56 -10.99 -1.69 10.58
N TYR A 57 -9.73 -1.52 10.26
CA TYR A 57 -9.16 -1.82 8.95
C TYR A 57 -8.68 -3.27 8.95
N THR A 58 -9.59 -4.16 8.64
CA THR A 58 -9.40 -5.61 8.85
C THR A 58 -8.41 -6.20 7.86
N ASN A 59 -8.50 -5.81 6.58
CA ASN A 59 -7.64 -6.38 5.56
C ASN A 59 -7.49 -5.46 4.35
N GLY A 60 -6.33 -5.51 3.73
CA GLY A 60 -6.07 -4.93 2.42
C GLY A 60 -5.13 -5.81 1.61
N ILE A 61 -5.44 -5.99 0.35
CA ILE A 61 -4.54 -6.58 -0.64
C ILE A 61 -4.44 -5.65 -1.85
N GLN A 62 -3.23 -5.46 -2.35
CA GLN A 62 -2.99 -4.74 -3.59
C GLN A 62 -1.92 -5.46 -4.40
N ILE A 63 -2.17 -5.62 -5.67
CA ILE A 63 -1.21 -6.09 -6.67
C ILE A 63 -0.99 -4.95 -7.64
N GLY A 64 0.26 -4.63 -7.94
CA GLY A 64 0.63 -3.56 -8.84
C GLY A 64 1.74 -3.96 -9.79
N TRP A 65 1.74 -3.33 -10.95
CA TRP A 65 2.83 -3.38 -11.91
C TRP A 65 3.19 -1.95 -12.36
N MET A 66 4.48 -1.70 -12.50
CA MET A 66 5.02 -0.44 -12.97
C MET A 66 5.92 -0.68 -14.18
N SER A 67 5.76 0.14 -15.19
CA SER A 67 6.56 0.10 -16.42
C SER A 67 8.05 0.31 -16.14
N PRO A 68 8.93 -0.07 -17.09
CA PRO A 68 10.29 0.46 -17.15
C PRO A 68 10.29 2.00 -17.15
N ASP A 69 11.47 2.59 -16.95
CA ASP A 69 11.65 4.02 -17.10
C ASP A 69 11.42 4.44 -18.57
N LEU A 70 10.67 5.51 -18.76
CA LEU A 70 10.28 6.06 -20.05
C LEU A 70 10.81 7.49 -20.17
N ASP A 71 11.15 7.92 -21.38
CA ASP A 71 11.41 9.34 -21.67
C ASP A 71 10.11 10.15 -21.68
N ARG A 72 9.00 9.48 -22.05
CA ARG A 72 7.65 10.04 -22.10
C ARG A 72 6.63 8.97 -21.76
N PHE A 73 5.52 9.35 -21.15
CA PHE A 73 4.45 8.42 -20.77
C PHE A 73 3.84 7.65 -21.94
N GLU A 74 3.79 8.25 -23.13
CA GLU A 74 3.22 7.64 -24.35
C GLU A 74 4.05 6.44 -24.83
N GLN A 75 5.27 6.27 -24.36
CA GLN A 75 6.14 5.12 -24.68
C GLN A 75 5.77 3.85 -23.92
N ALA A 76 4.82 3.90 -22.99
CA ALA A 76 4.31 2.72 -22.31
C ALA A 76 3.43 1.85 -23.24
N HIS A 77 4.03 1.26 -24.26
CA HIS A 77 3.34 0.49 -25.30
C HIS A 77 2.61 -0.76 -24.77
N GLN A 78 2.91 -1.19 -23.54
CA GLN A 78 2.20 -2.26 -22.85
C GLN A 78 0.79 -1.87 -22.42
N LEU A 79 0.48 -0.58 -22.40
CA LEU A 79 -0.83 -0.04 -22.02
C LEU A 79 -1.60 0.50 -23.23
N PRO A 80 -2.93 0.48 -23.21
CA PRO A 80 -3.75 1.10 -24.24
C PRO A 80 -3.45 2.59 -24.41
N PRO A 81 -3.41 3.14 -25.64
CA PRO A 81 -3.06 4.55 -25.89
C PRO A 81 -3.93 5.58 -25.15
N TRP A 82 -5.20 5.25 -24.85
CA TRP A 82 -6.06 6.15 -24.10
C TRP A 82 -5.62 6.32 -22.63
N MET A 83 -4.99 5.29 -22.04
CA MET A 83 -4.44 5.39 -20.68
C MET A 83 -3.22 6.31 -20.65
N THR A 84 -2.28 6.09 -21.58
CA THR A 84 -1.06 6.92 -21.64
C THR A 84 -1.35 8.35 -22.09
N GLY A 85 -2.33 8.54 -22.96
CA GLY A 85 -2.78 9.87 -23.40
C GLY A 85 -3.39 10.74 -22.28
N LEU A 86 -3.85 10.15 -21.17
CA LEU A 86 -4.31 10.93 -20.01
C LEU A 86 -3.20 11.80 -19.42
N SER A 87 -1.93 11.36 -19.49
CA SER A 87 -0.79 12.09 -18.94
C SER A 87 -0.65 13.51 -19.48
N THR A 88 -1.02 13.74 -20.75
CA THR A 88 -0.93 15.06 -21.40
C THR A 88 -1.85 16.12 -20.78
N HIS A 89 -2.83 15.70 -19.98
CA HIS A 89 -3.81 16.56 -19.31
C HIS A 89 -3.54 16.71 -17.81
N LEU A 90 -2.55 15.96 -17.27
CA LEU A 90 -2.24 15.98 -15.85
C LEU A 90 -1.23 17.08 -15.52
N PRO A 91 -1.53 17.98 -14.57
CA PRO A 91 -0.61 19.02 -14.15
C PRO A 91 0.52 18.45 -13.29
N PHE A 92 1.68 19.10 -13.28
CA PHE A 92 2.81 18.88 -12.35
C PHE A 92 3.54 17.55 -12.48
N ILE A 93 3.20 16.68 -13.44
CA ILE A 93 3.79 15.35 -13.57
C ILE A 93 4.93 15.31 -14.60
N ASP A 94 4.91 16.15 -15.63
CA ASP A 94 5.95 16.19 -16.65
C ASP A 94 7.10 17.12 -16.21
N VAL A 95 8.09 16.54 -15.52
CA VAL A 95 9.26 17.26 -15.00
C VAL A 95 10.45 17.02 -15.94
N PRO A 96 11.01 18.03 -16.57
CA PRO A 96 12.16 17.87 -17.47
C PRO A 96 13.35 17.17 -16.79
N GLY A 97 13.91 16.17 -17.46
CA GLY A 97 15.07 15.41 -16.97
C GLY A 97 14.73 14.36 -15.91
N SER A 98 13.45 14.07 -15.69
CA SER A 98 13.02 12.96 -14.85
C SER A 98 12.78 11.68 -15.67
N GLN A 99 12.84 10.56 -14.97
CA GLN A 99 12.35 9.26 -15.45
C GLN A 99 10.83 9.24 -15.29
N HIS A 100 10.10 8.68 -16.24
CA HIS A 100 8.66 8.54 -16.21
C HIS A 100 8.28 7.06 -16.11
N ASN A 101 7.27 6.75 -15.30
CA ASN A 101 6.71 5.41 -15.22
C ASN A 101 5.18 5.49 -15.25
N VAL A 102 4.55 4.49 -15.84
CA VAL A 102 3.12 4.28 -15.75
C VAL A 102 2.88 3.00 -14.96
N GLY A 103 2.00 3.08 -13.95
CA GLY A 103 1.66 1.95 -13.11
C GLY A 103 0.19 1.60 -13.20
N VAL A 104 -0.11 0.31 -13.05
CA VAL A 104 -1.48 -0.19 -12.86
C VAL A 104 -1.54 -1.00 -11.57
N ALA A 105 -2.67 -0.91 -10.89
CA ALA A 105 -2.91 -1.66 -9.66
C ALA A 105 -4.34 -2.22 -9.63
N LEU A 106 -4.48 -3.33 -8.92
CA LEU A 106 -5.77 -3.89 -8.49
C LEU A 106 -5.71 -4.08 -7.00
N GLY A 107 -6.69 -3.57 -6.26
CA GLY A 107 -6.72 -3.68 -4.82
C GLY A 107 -8.10 -3.89 -4.27
N GLN A 108 -8.16 -4.55 -3.11
CA GLN A 108 -9.35 -4.69 -2.30
C GLN A 108 -9.02 -4.24 -0.88
N LYS A 109 -9.92 -3.48 -0.28
CA LYS A 109 -9.88 -3.11 1.13
C LYS A 109 -11.18 -3.51 1.79
N MET A 110 -11.09 -3.90 3.07
CA MET A 110 -12.26 -4.20 3.87
C MET A 110 -12.14 -3.58 5.26
N PHE A 111 -13.28 -3.16 5.76
CA PHE A 111 -13.45 -2.51 7.05
C PHE A 111 -14.60 -3.18 7.79
N THR A 112 -14.42 -3.45 9.06
CA THR A 112 -15.42 -4.05 9.92
C THR A 112 -15.49 -3.31 11.25
N PRO A 113 -16.63 -3.29 11.96
CA PRO A 113 -16.67 -2.86 13.35
C PRO A 113 -15.88 -3.81 14.25
N ASP A 114 -15.64 -3.40 15.51
CA ASP A 114 -14.97 -4.22 16.53
C ASP A 114 -15.75 -5.49 16.86
N ASP A 115 -17.08 -5.40 17.01
CA ASP A 115 -17.93 -6.56 17.22
C ASP A 115 -18.38 -7.18 15.92
N THR A 116 -17.59 -8.12 15.40
CA THR A 116 -17.90 -8.87 14.18
C THR A 116 -18.87 -10.04 14.41
N ALA A 117 -19.15 -10.43 15.68
CA ALA A 117 -20.04 -11.53 16.01
C ALA A 117 -21.53 -11.11 15.98
N THR A 118 -21.82 -9.84 16.14
CA THR A 118 -23.18 -9.28 16.15
C THR A 118 -23.74 -9.13 14.73
N ARG A 119 -24.98 -9.65 14.50
CA ARG A 119 -25.71 -9.45 13.25
C ARG A 119 -26.38 -8.08 13.15
N ALA A 120 -26.73 -7.50 14.28
CA ALA A 120 -27.38 -6.20 14.33
C ALA A 120 -26.39 -5.09 13.97
N LEU A 121 -26.90 -3.97 13.46
CA LEU A 121 -26.11 -2.78 13.22
C LEU A 121 -25.48 -2.26 14.52
N VAL A 122 -24.16 -2.14 14.57
CA VAL A 122 -23.40 -1.53 15.66
C VAL A 122 -23.36 -0.02 15.43
N ARG A 123 -24.24 0.72 16.11
CA ARG A 123 -24.51 2.14 15.79
C ARG A 123 -23.36 3.09 16.11
N ASP A 124 -22.54 2.75 17.11
CA ASP A 124 -21.45 3.60 17.61
C ASP A 124 -20.10 3.20 17.01
N ASP A 125 -20.10 2.27 16.03
CA ASP A 125 -18.89 1.81 15.35
C ASP A 125 -19.05 1.99 13.83
N ARG A 126 -17.91 1.90 13.10
CA ARG A 126 -17.89 2.05 11.66
C ARG A 126 -18.77 1.01 10.94
N PRO A 127 -19.31 1.35 9.76
CA PRO A 127 -20.02 0.38 8.95
C PRO A 127 -19.07 -0.73 8.46
N TYR A 128 -19.64 -1.92 8.21
CA TYR A 128 -19.00 -2.87 7.30
C TYR A 128 -18.87 -2.22 5.93
N ALA A 129 -17.72 -2.36 5.30
CA ALA A 129 -17.51 -1.85 3.96
C ALA A 129 -16.39 -2.58 3.24
N GLY A 130 -16.59 -2.81 1.97
CA GLY A 130 -15.56 -3.27 1.06
C GLY A 130 -15.33 -2.27 -0.07
N TRP A 131 -14.13 -2.23 -0.62
CA TRP A 131 -13.79 -1.48 -1.81
C TRP A 131 -12.84 -2.26 -2.72
N LEU A 132 -13.35 -2.65 -3.88
CA LEU A 132 -12.58 -3.25 -4.96
C LEU A 132 -12.28 -2.17 -6.00
N TYR A 133 -11.01 -1.94 -6.35
CA TYR A 133 -10.62 -0.86 -7.24
C TYR A 133 -9.48 -1.24 -8.19
N GLY A 134 -9.49 -0.59 -9.35
CA GLY A 134 -8.35 -0.46 -10.23
C GLY A 134 -7.68 0.89 -10.07
N GLY A 135 -6.37 0.94 -10.16
CA GLY A 135 -5.56 2.15 -10.12
C GLY A 135 -4.74 2.32 -11.39
N LEU A 136 -4.66 3.56 -11.90
CA LEU A 136 -3.75 3.97 -12.96
C LEU A 136 -2.90 5.11 -12.42
N SER A 137 -1.57 4.94 -12.39
CA SER A 137 -0.64 5.93 -11.86
C SER A 137 0.36 6.41 -12.90
N PHE A 138 0.68 7.70 -12.84
CA PHE A 138 1.71 8.37 -13.60
C PHE A 138 2.74 8.90 -12.61
N ILE A 139 4.00 8.52 -12.80
CA ILE A 139 5.09 8.85 -11.90
C ILE A 139 6.21 9.52 -12.68
N SER A 140 6.67 10.64 -12.15
CA SER A 140 7.86 11.36 -12.61
C SER A 140 8.87 11.37 -11.46
N LYS A 141 10.07 10.81 -11.67
CA LYS A 141 11.05 10.66 -10.60
C LYS A 141 12.48 11.02 -11.04
N THR A 142 13.25 11.47 -10.08
CA THR A 142 14.70 11.60 -10.12
C THR A 142 15.29 10.85 -8.92
N THR A 143 16.59 10.91 -8.70
CA THR A 143 17.21 10.31 -7.49
C THR A 143 16.77 10.97 -6.18
N THR A 144 16.23 12.20 -6.23
CA THR A 144 15.90 12.99 -5.02
C THR A 144 14.45 13.46 -4.95
N ARG A 145 13.68 13.28 -6.02
CA ARG A 145 12.30 13.74 -6.13
C ARG A 145 11.44 12.69 -6.83
N LEU A 146 10.19 12.54 -6.38
CA LEU A 146 9.14 11.77 -7.04
C LEU A 146 7.84 12.56 -6.95
N ASP A 147 7.15 12.68 -8.08
CA ASP A 147 5.78 13.16 -8.19
C ASP A 147 4.93 12.06 -8.79
N SER A 148 3.77 11.80 -8.19
CA SER A 148 2.83 10.81 -8.71
C SER A 148 1.42 11.37 -8.75
N ILE A 149 0.69 11.02 -9.80
CA ILE A 149 -0.76 11.17 -9.89
C ILE A 149 -1.34 9.77 -10.08
N GLU A 150 -2.31 9.41 -9.26
CA GLU A 150 -3.03 8.14 -9.37
C GLU A 150 -4.53 8.39 -9.47
N ILE A 151 -5.17 7.71 -10.40
CA ILE A 151 -6.62 7.67 -10.56
C ILE A 151 -7.07 6.28 -10.10
N GLN A 152 -7.92 6.22 -9.10
CA GLN A 152 -8.54 4.97 -8.65
C GLN A 152 -10.02 5.00 -8.96
N ALA A 153 -10.52 3.91 -9.52
CA ALA A 153 -11.94 3.71 -9.80
C ALA A 153 -12.36 2.28 -9.43
N GLY A 154 -13.55 2.11 -8.87
CA GLY A 154 -13.99 0.80 -8.39
C GLY A 154 -15.39 0.82 -7.82
N MET A 155 -15.72 -0.21 -7.02
CA MET A 155 -17.02 -0.39 -6.39
C MET A 155 -16.88 -0.52 -4.87
N ILE A 156 -17.71 0.20 -4.15
CA ILE A 156 -17.94 0.07 -2.71
C ILE A 156 -19.14 -0.85 -2.49
N GLY A 157 -19.25 -1.47 -1.33
CA GLY A 157 -20.38 -2.28 -0.91
C GLY A 157 -20.30 -3.75 -1.37
N PRO A 158 -21.42 -4.46 -1.48
CA PRO A 158 -21.48 -5.88 -1.83
C PRO A 158 -20.72 -6.24 -3.11
N ALA A 159 -20.77 -5.39 -4.14
CA ALA A 159 -20.05 -5.60 -5.40
C ALA A 159 -18.52 -5.50 -5.28
N SER A 160 -17.99 -5.18 -4.12
CA SER A 160 -16.55 -5.27 -3.81
C SER A 160 -16.09 -6.68 -3.46
N PHE A 161 -17.02 -7.63 -3.23
CA PHE A 161 -16.76 -9.01 -2.80
C PHE A 161 -15.96 -9.13 -1.50
N ALA A 162 -15.99 -8.11 -0.63
CA ALA A 162 -15.21 -8.11 0.60
C ALA A 162 -15.72 -9.16 1.60
N GLU A 163 -17.04 -9.32 1.73
CA GLU A 163 -17.66 -10.39 2.53
C GLU A 163 -17.19 -11.78 2.09
N ASP A 164 -17.26 -12.06 0.78
CA ASP A 164 -16.88 -13.37 0.24
C ASP A 164 -15.39 -13.65 0.48
N THR A 165 -14.55 -12.62 0.31
CA THR A 165 -13.11 -12.73 0.57
C THR A 165 -12.83 -12.99 2.06
N GLN A 166 -13.48 -12.25 2.97
CA GLN A 166 -13.29 -12.46 4.41
C GLN A 166 -13.79 -13.85 4.82
N ARG A 167 -14.96 -14.26 4.35
CA ARG A 167 -15.53 -15.60 4.60
C ARG A 167 -14.57 -16.70 4.15
N LEU A 168 -14.04 -16.60 2.93
CA LEU A 168 -13.08 -17.56 2.39
C LEU A 168 -11.82 -17.67 3.28
N VAL A 169 -11.26 -16.53 3.72
CA VAL A 169 -10.07 -16.50 4.58
C VAL A 169 -10.36 -17.11 5.95
N HIS A 170 -11.51 -16.78 6.55
CA HIS A 170 -11.92 -17.31 7.86
C HIS A 170 -12.16 -18.82 7.80
N ASP A 171 -12.85 -19.32 6.76
CA ASP A 171 -13.07 -20.76 6.53
C ASP A 171 -11.74 -21.53 6.39
N LEU A 172 -10.78 -20.99 5.62
CA LEU A 172 -9.46 -21.60 5.44
C LEU A 172 -8.64 -21.64 6.73
N ARG A 173 -8.84 -20.68 7.63
CA ARG A 173 -8.09 -20.56 8.89
C ARG A 173 -8.85 -21.15 10.09
N GLY A 174 -10.12 -21.52 9.95
CA GLY A 174 -10.97 -22.02 11.01
C GLY A 174 -11.34 -20.94 12.04
N PHE A 175 -11.52 -19.70 11.58
CA PHE A 175 -12.01 -18.58 12.39
C PHE A 175 -13.52 -18.47 12.28
N ASP A 176 -14.14 -17.83 13.27
CA ASP A 176 -15.56 -17.50 13.22
C ASP A 176 -15.82 -16.48 12.09
N VAL A 177 -16.85 -16.73 11.30
CA VAL A 177 -17.22 -15.85 10.18
C VAL A 177 -17.96 -14.63 10.72
N PRO A 178 -17.56 -13.40 10.35
CA PRO A 178 -18.26 -12.19 10.75
C PRO A 178 -19.74 -12.22 10.31
N ALA A 179 -20.63 -11.84 11.24
CA ALA A 179 -22.07 -12.03 11.07
C ALA A 179 -22.83 -10.78 10.60
N GLY A 180 -22.19 -9.60 10.60
CA GLY A 180 -22.85 -8.31 10.41
C GLY A 180 -22.78 -7.72 8.99
N TRP A 181 -22.30 -8.45 7.98
CA TRP A 181 -22.17 -7.96 6.59
C TRP A 181 -23.49 -7.54 5.93
N ASP A 182 -24.64 -8.01 6.45
CA ASP A 182 -25.96 -7.51 6.00
C ASP A 182 -26.15 -6.00 6.26
N ASN A 183 -25.31 -5.38 7.10
CA ASN A 183 -25.32 -3.94 7.42
C ASN A 183 -24.19 -3.17 6.73
N GLN A 184 -23.59 -3.71 5.67
CA GLN A 184 -22.53 -3.03 4.94
C GLN A 184 -23.03 -1.84 4.14
N LEU A 185 -22.12 -0.95 3.76
CA LEU A 185 -22.44 0.13 2.83
C LEU A 185 -23.03 -0.40 1.54
N GLU A 186 -23.95 0.36 0.95
CA GLU A 186 -24.59 0.03 -0.32
C GLU A 186 -23.62 0.12 -1.51
N ASN A 187 -24.00 -0.51 -2.62
CA ASN A 187 -23.22 -0.47 -3.84
C ASN A 187 -23.10 0.95 -4.39
N GLU A 188 -21.88 1.44 -4.45
CA GLU A 188 -21.59 2.76 -4.98
C GLU A 188 -20.33 2.75 -5.84
N PRO A 189 -20.34 3.34 -7.07
CA PRO A 189 -19.13 3.55 -7.83
C PRO A 189 -18.23 4.54 -7.12
N GLY A 190 -16.97 4.13 -6.85
CA GLY A 190 -15.97 4.96 -6.21
C GLY A 190 -14.96 5.54 -7.20
N LEU A 191 -14.61 6.79 -7.01
CA LEU A 191 -13.57 7.48 -7.76
C LEU A 191 -12.71 8.31 -6.80
N ALA A 192 -11.38 8.24 -6.98
CA ALA A 192 -10.43 9.10 -6.28
C ALA A 192 -9.30 9.52 -7.22
N LEU A 193 -8.97 10.80 -7.22
CA LEU A 193 -7.79 11.38 -7.85
C LEU A 193 -6.81 11.76 -6.75
N ILE A 194 -5.58 11.28 -6.86
CA ILE A 194 -4.57 11.41 -5.82
C ILE A 194 -3.31 12.06 -6.41
N TYR A 195 -2.73 12.99 -5.68
CA TYR A 195 -1.40 13.52 -5.95
C TYR A 195 -0.50 13.32 -4.75
N GLU A 196 0.73 12.88 -4.97
CA GLU A 196 1.75 12.74 -3.94
C GLU A 196 3.09 13.27 -4.46
N HIS A 197 3.72 14.11 -3.65
CA HIS A 197 5.06 14.64 -3.85
C HIS A 197 6.00 14.08 -2.79
N ARG A 198 7.14 13.49 -3.20
CA ARG A 198 8.15 12.98 -2.30
C ARG A 198 9.51 13.61 -2.58
N ARG A 199 10.27 13.82 -1.54
CA ARG A 199 11.65 14.28 -1.61
C ARG A 199 12.55 13.43 -0.72
N ARG A 200 13.77 13.22 -1.19
CA ARG A 200 14.89 12.67 -0.41
C ARG A 200 15.91 13.79 -0.17
N PRO A 201 15.72 14.65 0.86
CA PRO A 201 16.61 15.77 1.13
C PRO A 201 17.99 15.34 1.60
N TRP A 202 18.11 14.17 2.25
CA TRP A 202 19.37 13.64 2.74
C TRP A 202 19.50 12.16 2.43
N ARG A 203 20.68 11.78 1.94
CA ARG A 203 21.15 10.40 1.83
C ARG A 203 22.66 10.41 2.06
N SER A 204 23.11 9.53 2.93
CA SER A 204 24.52 9.29 3.19
C SER A 204 24.78 7.80 3.21
N GLU A 205 25.82 7.36 2.53
CA GLU A 205 26.24 5.96 2.48
C GLU A 205 27.76 5.93 2.43
N ASN A 206 28.38 5.14 3.28
CA ASN A 206 29.83 5.00 3.31
C ASN A 206 30.31 3.88 2.35
N VAL A 207 31.61 3.76 2.18
CA VAL A 207 32.22 2.76 1.27
C VAL A 207 31.95 1.32 1.66
N SER A 208 31.53 1.05 2.89
CA SER A 208 31.12 -0.29 3.34
C SER A 208 29.63 -0.58 3.10
N GLY A 209 28.87 0.38 2.56
CA GLY A 209 27.44 0.27 2.30
C GLY A 209 26.54 0.65 3.47
N ALA A 210 27.08 0.97 4.66
CA ALA A 210 26.26 1.46 5.76
C ALA A 210 25.82 2.91 5.51
N GLY A 211 24.54 3.20 5.71
CA GLY A 211 24.01 4.50 5.39
C GLY A 211 22.65 4.80 6.02
N TYR A 212 22.19 6.01 5.75
CA TYR A 212 20.84 6.47 6.11
C TYR A 212 20.30 7.40 5.04
N ASP A 213 18.98 7.51 4.97
CA ASP A 213 18.32 8.57 4.23
C ASP A 213 17.05 9.05 4.94
N ILE A 214 16.58 10.22 4.52
CA ILE A 214 15.35 10.83 4.97
C ILE A 214 14.50 11.12 3.74
N ILE A 215 13.25 10.65 3.76
CA ILE A 215 12.28 10.88 2.70
C ILE A 215 11.11 11.64 3.30
N THR A 216 10.76 12.79 2.73
CA THR A 216 9.58 13.55 3.12
C THR A 216 8.51 13.42 2.05
N HIS A 217 7.24 13.56 2.43
CA HIS A 217 6.13 13.56 1.50
C HIS A 217 5.04 14.56 1.87
N ALA A 218 4.31 15.02 0.88
CA ALA A 218 3.10 15.80 1.02
C ALA A 218 2.21 15.56 -0.20
N GLY A 219 0.91 15.53 0.02
CA GLY A 219 -0.04 15.25 -1.05
C GLY A 219 -1.50 15.38 -0.60
N GLY A 220 -2.37 14.74 -1.36
CA GLY A 220 -3.79 14.69 -1.04
C GLY A 220 -4.58 13.89 -2.05
N ALA A 221 -5.83 13.68 -1.72
CA ALA A 221 -6.81 13.01 -2.56
C ALA A 221 -8.11 13.82 -2.63
N VAL A 222 -8.80 13.71 -3.75
CA VAL A 222 -10.15 14.22 -3.95
C VAL A 222 -11.00 13.18 -4.66
N GLY A 223 -12.21 12.96 -4.16
CA GLY A 223 -13.17 11.99 -4.72
C GLY A 223 -14.30 11.70 -3.75
N ASN A 224 -15.23 10.83 -4.17
CA ASN A 224 -16.29 10.38 -3.27
C ASN A 224 -15.81 9.31 -2.28
N VAL A 225 -14.71 8.59 -2.58
CA VAL A 225 -14.13 7.60 -1.67
C VAL A 225 -13.34 8.29 -0.58
N PHE A 226 -12.38 9.15 -0.96
CA PHE A 226 -11.54 9.91 -0.03
C PHE A 226 -11.39 11.36 -0.49
N THR A 227 -11.38 12.28 0.47
CA THR A 227 -10.88 13.63 0.29
C THR A 227 -10.06 14.00 1.51
N TYR A 228 -8.74 14.17 1.33
CA TYR A 228 -7.82 14.49 2.41
C TYR A 228 -6.58 15.24 1.90
N LEU A 229 -5.87 15.90 2.82
CA LEU A 229 -4.50 16.35 2.65
C LEU A 229 -3.61 15.53 3.59
N ASN A 230 -2.37 15.26 3.18
CA ASN A 230 -1.39 14.54 3.99
C ASN A 230 -0.01 15.15 3.89
N ALA A 231 0.77 14.96 4.96
CA ALA A 231 2.19 15.22 4.98
C ALA A 231 2.90 14.32 5.99
N GLY A 232 4.18 14.04 5.74
CA GLY A 232 4.94 13.19 6.64
C GLY A 232 6.38 12.96 6.19
N GLY A 233 7.00 11.94 6.77
CA GLY A 233 8.35 11.55 6.40
C GLY A 233 8.75 10.19 6.96
N GLU A 234 9.81 9.65 6.38
CA GLU A 234 10.41 8.36 6.71
C GLU A 234 11.92 8.54 6.91
N VAL A 235 12.46 7.91 7.91
CA VAL A 235 13.91 7.77 8.15
C VAL A 235 14.27 6.31 7.98
N ARG A 236 15.31 6.02 7.17
CA ARG A 236 15.85 4.68 6.97
C ARG A 236 17.31 4.63 7.38
N VAL A 237 17.69 3.55 8.05
CA VAL A 237 19.09 3.29 8.47
C VAL A 237 19.41 1.84 8.20
N GLY A 238 20.52 1.57 7.54
CA GLY A 238 20.89 0.20 7.22
C GLY A 238 22.12 0.06 6.35
N TRP A 239 22.16 -1.01 5.61
CA TRP A 239 23.25 -1.38 4.74
C TRP A 239 22.72 -1.64 3.32
N ASN A 240 23.41 -1.07 2.29
CA ASN A 240 23.00 -1.08 0.90
C ASN A 240 21.51 -0.67 0.75
N LEU A 241 21.22 0.56 1.16
CA LEU A 241 19.86 1.11 1.09
C LEU A 241 19.34 1.14 -0.36
N PRO A 242 18.11 0.67 -0.62
CA PRO A 242 17.53 0.78 -1.95
C PRO A 242 17.36 2.25 -2.36
N ALA A 243 17.53 2.52 -3.65
CA ALA A 243 17.36 3.84 -4.23
C ALA A 243 15.91 4.10 -4.66
N ASP A 244 14.94 3.70 -3.85
CA ASP A 244 13.50 3.93 -4.03
C ASP A 244 13.00 5.05 -3.11
N PHE A 245 11.69 5.35 -3.13
CA PHE A 245 11.10 6.42 -2.34
C PHE A 245 10.34 5.93 -1.11
N GLY A 246 10.89 4.90 -0.45
CA GLY A 246 10.46 4.45 0.87
C GLY A 246 9.36 3.39 0.85
N THR A 247 8.95 3.04 2.07
CA THR A 247 7.90 2.06 2.32
C THR A 247 6.57 2.79 2.46
N ARG A 248 5.49 2.17 2.01
CA ARG A 248 4.14 2.72 2.15
C ARG A 248 3.16 1.63 2.59
N LEU A 249 2.08 2.06 3.19
CA LEU A 249 0.87 1.26 3.36
C LEU A 249 0.10 1.17 2.04
N ILE A 250 -0.92 0.30 1.96
CA ILE A 250 -1.87 0.30 0.84
C ILE A 250 -2.68 1.61 0.88
N ARG A 251 -2.06 2.65 0.36
CA ARG A 251 -2.63 3.99 0.22
C ARG A 251 -2.52 4.44 -1.22
N PRO A 252 -3.44 5.28 -1.65
CA PRO A 252 -3.33 5.93 -2.95
C PRO A 252 -2.03 6.73 -3.09
N GLY A 253 -1.48 6.83 -4.31
CA GLY A 253 -0.31 7.65 -4.61
C GLY A 253 0.80 6.96 -5.44
N GLY A 254 0.47 5.88 -6.14
CA GLY A 254 1.40 5.13 -6.99
C GLY A 254 2.40 4.27 -6.21
N ASP A 255 3.07 3.34 -6.87
CA ASP A 255 4.09 2.50 -6.25
C ASP A 255 5.41 3.27 -6.09
N THR A 256 5.99 3.23 -4.90
CA THR A 256 7.26 3.89 -4.57
C THR A 256 8.46 2.95 -4.56
N ASN A 257 8.24 1.67 -4.84
CA ASN A 257 9.26 0.62 -4.75
C ASN A 257 10.17 0.50 -5.97
N ALA A 258 9.80 1.09 -7.12
CA ALA A 258 10.64 1.05 -8.30
C ALA A 258 11.99 1.77 -8.06
N PRO A 259 13.12 1.18 -8.52
CA PRO A 259 14.42 1.84 -8.43
C PRO A 259 14.42 3.20 -9.11
N ALA A 260 15.09 4.18 -8.50
CA ALA A 260 15.26 5.53 -9.04
C ALA A 260 16.73 5.85 -9.37
N ALA A 261 17.65 4.89 -9.20
CA ALA A 261 19.06 5.05 -9.51
C ALA A 261 19.72 3.72 -9.85
N ILE A 262 20.75 3.77 -10.70
CA ILE A 262 21.50 2.60 -11.17
C ILE A 262 22.25 1.84 -10.04
N ASN A 263 22.54 2.53 -8.94
CA ASN A 263 23.18 1.92 -7.76
C ASN A 263 22.18 1.30 -6.78
N ASP A 264 20.92 1.07 -7.19
CA ASP A 264 19.98 0.29 -6.39
C ASP A 264 20.49 -1.15 -6.25
N PRO A 265 20.47 -1.75 -5.04
CA PRO A 265 20.95 -3.13 -4.82
C PRO A 265 20.25 -4.18 -5.70
N ARG A 266 19.03 -3.92 -6.15
CA ARG A 266 18.26 -4.82 -7.03
C ARG A 266 18.74 -4.81 -8.48
N LEU A 267 19.47 -3.77 -8.88
CA LEU A 267 20.01 -3.59 -10.22
C LEU A 267 21.51 -3.88 -10.29
N ASP A 268 22.22 -3.80 -9.16
CA ASP A 268 23.68 -3.98 -9.10
C ASP A 268 24.04 -5.42 -8.71
N ASN A 269 24.68 -6.13 -9.63
CA ASN A 269 25.16 -7.49 -9.39
C ASN A 269 26.24 -7.59 -8.29
N ARG A 270 26.83 -6.50 -7.85
CA ARG A 270 27.87 -6.45 -6.81
C ARG A 270 27.29 -6.40 -5.40
N HIS A 271 26.11 -5.80 -5.23
CA HIS A 271 25.50 -5.52 -3.94
C HIS A 271 24.10 -6.13 -3.82
N ARG A 272 24.00 -7.44 -4.12
CA ARG A 272 22.70 -8.15 -4.18
C ARG A 272 21.97 -8.32 -2.86
N PHE A 273 22.53 -7.87 -1.76
CA PHE A 273 21.91 -7.92 -0.44
C PHE A 273 21.92 -6.55 0.21
N GLY A 274 20.80 -6.16 0.77
CA GLY A 274 20.63 -4.97 1.57
C GLY A 274 19.66 -5.22 2.70
N VAL A 275 19.83 -4.50 3.81
CA VAL A 275 18.90 -4.55 4.94
C VAL A 275 18.82 -3.18 5.60
N HIS A 276 17.61 -2.75 5.94
CA HIS A 276 17.42 -1.52 6.69
C HIS A 276 16.21 -1.60 7.61
N VAL A 277 16.28 -0.83 8.68
CA VAL A 277 15.13 -0.49 9.51
C VAL A 277 14.62 0.89 9.11
N PHE A 278 13.34 1.13 9.31
CA PHE A 278 12.74 2.41 9.04
C PHE A 278 11.68 2.79 10.08
N SER A 279 11.48 4.09 10.21
CA SER A 279 10.36 4.67 10.94
C SER A 279 9.75 5.77 10.11
N ALA A 280 8.43 5.81 10.03
CA ALA A 280 7.71 6.83 9.28
C ALA A 280 6.55 7.41 10.09
N VAL A 281 6.29 8.69 9.89
CA VAL A 281 5.14 9.40 10.44
C VAL A 281 4.37 10.08 9.32
N THR A 282 3.04 10.00 9.37
CA THR A 282 2.15 10.69 8.43
C THR A 282 0.98 11.31 9.19
N GLY A 283 0.72 12.59 8.96
CA GLY A 283 -0.51 13.25 9.40
C GLY A 283 -1.46 13.42 8.21
N ARG A 284 -2.76 13.25 8.44
CA ARG A 284 -3.82 13.48 7.46
C ARG A 284 -4.89 14.41 8.00
N LEU A 285 -5.30 15.39 7.19
CA LEU A 285 -6.51 16.16 7.39
C LEU A 285 -7.62 15.54 6.52
N VAL A 286 -8.52 14.78 7.13
CA VAL A 286 -9.55 14.00 6.45
C VAL A 286 -10.84 14.82 6.35
N LEU A 287 -11.22 15.20 5.13
CA LEU A 287 -12.46 15.93 4.86
C LEU A 287 -13.61 15.00 4.52
N ARG A 288 -13.30 13.87 3.84
CA ARG A 288 -14.24 12.79 3.54
C ARG A 288 -13.53 11.45 3.60
N ASP A 289 -14.22 10.47 4.19
CA ASP A 289 -13.89 9.05 4.15
C ASP A 289 -15.21 8.27 4.10
N ILE A 290 -15.52 7.66 2.95
CA ILE A 290 -16.80 6.95 2.75
C ILE A 290 -17.01 5.82 3.75
N PHE A 291 -15.92 5.21 4.26
CA PHE A 291 -15.94 4.12 5.23
C PHE A 291 -16.27 4.57 6.66
N LEU A 292 -16.44 5.89 6.87
CA LEU A 292 -16.88 6.52 8.12
C LEU A 292 -18.11 7.40 7.88
N ASP A 293 -18.12 8.17 6.78
CA ASP A 293 -19.18 9.13 6.43
C ASP A 293 -20.41 8.46 5.79
N GLY A 294 -20.32 7.17 5.42
CA GLY A 294 -21.39 6.48 4.68
C GLY A 294 -21.42 6.82 3.19
N ASN A 295 -22.37 6.23 2.47
CA ASN A 295 -22.57 6.40 1.04
C ASN A 295 -22.76 7.87 0.64
N THR A 296 -22.37 8.21 -0.60
CA THR A 296 -22.49 9.58 -1.13
C THR A 296 -23.89 9.87 -1.68
N PHE A 297 -24.49 8.86 -2.29
CA PHE A 297 -25.71 9.02 -3.08
C PHE A 297 -26.96 8.43 -2.42
N GLU A 298 -26.78 7.68 -1.33
CA GLU A 298 -27.85 7.04 -0.56
C GLU A 298 -27.58 7.19 0.95
N ASP A 299 -28.64 7.19 1.76
CA ASP A 299 -28.52 7.19 3.21
C ASP A 299 -28.02 5.82 3.68
N SER A 300 -26.95 5.81 4.44
CA SER A 300 -26.37 4.60 5.01
C SER A 300 -25.80 4.86 6.40
N HIS A 301 -25.36 3.81 7.08
CA HIS A 301 -24.72 3.95 8.38
C HIS A 301 -23.43 4.79 8.29
N SER A 302 -23.24 5.68 9.25
CA SER A 302 -22.08 6.56 9.38
C SER A 302 -21.75 6.82 10.84
N VAL A 303 -20.50 7.23 11.09
CA VAL A 303 -20.00 7.64 12.40
C VAL A 303 -19.37 9.03 12.30
N HIS A 304 -19.25 9.70 13.45
CA HIS A 304 -18.60 11.01 13.49
C HIS A 304 -17.07 10.83 13.41
N LYS A 305 -16.49 11.16 12.25
CA LYS A 305 -15.06 10.99 12.00
C LYS A 305 -14.20 12.02 12.69
N GLU A 306 -12.97 11.64 13.02
CA GLU A 306 -11.91 12.56 13.39
C GLU A 306 -11.29 13.19 12.12
N TYR A 307 -11.15 14.52 12.14
CA TYR A 307 -10.56 15.23 11.00
C TYR A 307 -9.03 15.11 10.93
N LEU A 308 -8.36 14.89 12.05
CA LEU A 308 -6.91 14.75 12.10
C LEU A 308 -6.55 13.32 12.49
N VAL A 309 -5.96 12.60 11.56
CA VAL A 309 -5.52 11.21 11.73
C VAL A 309 -4.02 11.12 11.52
N GLY A 310 -3.33 10.51 12.47
CA GLY A 310 -1.90 10.25 12.42
C GLY A 310 -1.59 8.78 12.29
N ASP A 311 -0.55 8.45 11.52
CA ASP A 311 0.01 7.11 11.41
C ASP A 311 1.49 7.16 11.81
N LEU A 312 1.90 6.20 12.63
CA LEU A 312 3.29 5.94 12.96
C LEU A 312 3.64 4.52 12.52
N LEU A 313 4.71 4.37 11.74
CA LEU A 313 5.17 3.08 11.23
C LEU A 313 6.57 2.78 11.74
N PHE A 314 6.80 1.51 12.04
CA PHE A 314 8.13 0.95 12.26
C PHE A 314 8.27 -0.32 11.45
N GLY A 315 9.44 -0.54 10.87
CA GLY A 315 9.58 -1.73 10.05
C GLY A 315 11.02 -2.07 9.68
N VAL A 316 11.12 -3.18 8.97
CA VAL A 316 12.36 -3.71 8.42
C VAL A 316 12.16 -4.08 6.95
N SER A 317 13.16 -3.82 6.15
CA SER A 317 13.21 -4.25 4.76
C SER A 317 14.49 -5.02 4.48
N VAL A 318 14.33 -6.09 3.69
CA VAL A 318 15.45 -6.87 3.17
C VAL A 318 15.36 -6.83 1.64
N THR A 319 16.48 -6.48 1.02
CA THR A 319 16.67 -6.57 -0.42
C THR A 319 17.57 -7.76 -0.71
N PHE A 320 17.15 -8.63 -1.59
CA PHE A 320 17.93 -9.79 -2.00
C PHE A 320 17.74 -10.03 -3.50
N LEU A 321 18.83 -10.04 -4.25
CA LEU A 321 18.79 -10.09 -5.72
C LEU A 321 17.91 -8.94 -6.27
N ASN A 322 16.89 -9.29 -7.04
CA ASN A 322 15.92 -8.37 -7.63
C ASN A 322 14.64 -8.17 -6.78
N ALA A 323 14.59 -8.75 -5.58
CA ALA A 323 13.45 -8.68 -4.68
C ALA A 323 13.70 -7.73 -3.51
N LYS A 324 12.65 -7.06 -3.04
CA LYS A 324 12.60 -6.34 -1.77
C LYS A 324 11.38 -6.81 -0.98
N LEU A 325 11.62 -7.31 0.24
CA LEU A 325 10.60 -7.69 1.20
C LEU A 325 10.61 -6.70 2.36
N SER A 326 9.48 -6.09 2.65
CA SER A 326 9.32 -5.16 3.76
C SER A 326 8.21 -5.60 4.68
N TYR A 327 8.43 -5.51 5.98
CA TYR A 327 7.41 -5.62 7.02
C TYR A 327 7.35 -4.32 7.80
N ALA A 328 6.15 -3.83 8.05
CA ALA A 328 5.89 -2.66 8.89
C ALA A 328 4.76 -2.93 9.86
N GLU A 329 4.90 -2.41 11.07
CA GLU A 329 3.83 -2.27 12.04
C GLU A 329 3.35 -0.83 12.02
N ALA A 330 2.04 -0.63 11.86
CA ALA A 330 1.38 0.66 11.75
C ALA A 330 0.50 0.92 12.97
N PHE A 331 0.69 2.07 13.59
CA PHE A 331 -0.11 2.57 14.71
C PHE A 331 -0.86 3.80 14.21
N ARG A 332 -2.19 3.72 14.15
CA ARG A 332 -3.07 4.79 13.69
C ARG A 332 -3.83 5.38 14.86
N THR A 333 -3.86 6.70 14.98
CA THR A 333 -4.74 7.38 15.93
C THR A 333 -6.20 7.06 15.63
N ARG A 334 -7.10 7.38 16.55
CA ARG A 334 -8.53 7.20 16.35
C ARG A 334 -8.99 7.89 15.06
N GLU A 335 -9.87 7.22 14.34
CA GLU A 335 -10.46 7.70 13.09
C GLU A 335 -11.88 8.24 13.29
N PHE A 336 -12.56 7.89 14.42
CA PHE A 336 -13.91 8.35 14.76
C PHE A 336 -14.14 8.33 16.29
N ASP A 337 -15.19 9.03 16.75
CA ASP A 337 -15.47 9.26 18.17
C ASP A 337 -15.72 7.96 18.98
N GLY A 338 -16.37 6.96 18.40
CA GLY A 338 -16.68 5.68 19.06
C GLY A 338 -15.51 4.70 19.15
N GLN A 339 -14.37 5.01 18.56
CA GLN A 339 -13.22 4.12 18.56
C GLN A 339 -12.46 4.17 19.90
N ASP A 340 -12.45 3.06 20.64
CA ASP A 340 -11.87 3.00 21.98
C ASP A 340 -10.34 3.04 22.01
N ARG A 341 -9.67 2.55 20.98
CA ARG A 341 -8.21 2.35 20.95
C ARG A 341 -7.56 2.90 19.68
N VAL A 342 -6.26 3.13 19.79
CA VAL A 342 -5.38 3.28 18.64
C VAL A 342 -5.44 1.98 17.83
N HIS A 343 -5.62 2.11 16.53
CA HIS A 343 -5.66 0.96 15.64
C HIS A 343 -4.24 0.51 15.27
N ASN A 344 -3.96 -0.78 15.40
CA ASN A 344 -2.69 -1.40 15.09
C ASN A 344 -2.87 -2.46 14.01
N PHE A 345 -2.04 -2.43 12.96
CA PHE A 345 -2.06 -3.43 11.90
C PHE A 345 -0.68 -3.58 11.26
N GLY A 346 -0.41 -4.77 10.74
CA GLY A 346 0.83 -5.04 10.02
C GLY A 346 0.67 -4.93 8.51
N SER A 347 1.76 -4.57 7.84
CA SER A 347 1.87 -4.47 6.39
C SER A 347 3.06 -5.29 5.90
N LEU A 348 2.82 -6.18 4.94
CA LEU A 348 3.84 -6.96 4.26
C LEU A 348 3.86 -6.56 2.78
N THR A 349 5.03 -6.16 2.28
CA THR A 349 5.21 -5.77 0.88
C THR A 349 6.32 -6.59 0.26
N LEU A 350 6.01 -7.25 -0.85
CA LEU A 350 6.99 -7.89 -1.73
C LEU A 350 7.04 -7.13 -3.06
N SER A 351 8.24 -6.70 -3.45
CA SER A 351 8.48 -6.02 -4.72
C SER A 351 9.55 -6.77 -5.51
N LEU A 352 9.28 -7.06 -6.77
CA LEU A 352 10.18 -7.74 -7.71
C LEU A 352 10.51 -6.79 -8.87
N THR A 353 11.79 -6.60 -9.14
CA THR A 353 12.29 -5.77 -10.25
C THR A 353 12.88 -6.68 -11.32
N PHE A 354 12.45 -6.58 -12.57
CA PHE A 354 12.84 -7.49 -13.68
C PHE A 354 12.82 -6.79 -15.04
#